data_8c230bcea0f16dd4c17312c8058e0479
#
_entry.id   8c230bcea0f16dd4c17312c8058e0479
#
_cell.length_a   1.000
_cell.length_b   1.000
_cell.length_c   1.000
_cell.angle_alpha   90.00
_cell.angle_beta   90.00
_cell.angle_gamma   90.00
#
_symmetry.space_group_name_H-M   'P 1'
#
loop_
_entity.id
_entity.type
_entity.pdbx_description
1 polymer ?
#
loop_
_entity_poly.entity_id
_entity_poly.type
_entity_poly.pdbx_seq_one_letter_code
_entity_poly.pdbx_strand_id
1 'polypeptide(L)'
;HANGLHYEDTAAPPALGASLWERVSNGIVRDKVSGEGWEAGRITGGHRSAENVEQRGRWTVTTSATVSTPEQSIDLGYLAITLPRRLPQMVLDAGSNNRGPFSSLLNAPLASQHLSLEGDFDSHFRLYVPTGYERDALYVFTPDLMALLIDETGDLDVEIRDDRLIVYKPGGFELTDPQTWARFERIRATVGAKAWD
;
A
#
# COMPACT_ATOMS: atom_id res chain seq x y z
N HIS A 1 8.00 26.56 -4.11
CA HIS A 1 9.07 25.75 -3.51
C HIS A 1 9.49 26.30 -2.15
N ALA A 2 8.58 26.32 -1.17
CA ALA A 2 8.97 26.57 0.20
C ALA A 2 9.51 25.27 0.81
N ASN A 3 10.67 25.31 1.44
CA ASN A 3 11.28 24.21 2.21
C ASN A 3 11.69 22.95 1.42
N GLY A 4 12.03 23.05 0.12
CA GLY A 4 12.48 21.90 -0.67
C GLY A 4 11.35 20.93 -1.10
N LEU A 5 10.09 21.28 -0.84
CA LEU A 5 8.94 20.48 -1.28
C LEU A 5 8.48 20.89 -2.67
N HIS A 6 8.07 19.90 -3.46
CA HIS A 6 7.46 20.09 -4.77
C HIS A 6 5.98 19.72 -4.70
N TYR A 7 5.12 20.57 -5.27
CA TYR A 7 3.66 20.36 -5.33
C TYR A 7 3.18 20.29 -6.77
N GLU A 8 2.31 19.35 -7.05
CA GLU A 8 1.61 19.16 -8.32
C GLU A 8 0.11 18.98 -8.03
N ASP A 9 -0.73 19.87 -8.56
CA ASP A 9 -2.20 19.77 -8.44
C ASP A 9 -2.74 18.48 -9.06
N THR A 10 -2.17 18.09 -10.20
CA THR A 10 -2.52 16.86 -10.91
C THR A 10 -1.25 16.23 -11.49
N ALA A 11 -1.06 14.96 -11.26
CA ALA A 11 0.06 14.18 -11.76
C ALA A 11 -0.38 12.80 -12.27
N ALA A 12 0.47 12.19 -13.09
CA ALA A 12 0.33 10.77 -13.43
C ALA A 12 0.59 9.89 -12.19
N PRO A 13 -0.03 8.71 -12.09
CA PRO A 13 0.28 7.76 -11.04
C PRO A 13 1.77 7.44 -11.04
N PRO A 14 2.42 7.44 -9.87
CA PRO A 14 3.83 7.10 -9.78
C PRO A 14 4.06 5.63 -10.12
N ALA A 15 5.20 5.32 -10.75
CA ALA A 15 5.62 3.96 -11.07
C ALA A 15 6.18 3.26 -9.82
N LEU A 16 5.36 3.06 -8.80
CA LEU A 16 5.77 2.45 -7.54
C LEU A 16 5.85 0.92 -7.59
N GLY A 17 5.35 0.30 -8.67
CA GLY A 17 5.31 -1.16 -8.82
C GLY A 17 4.44 -1.87 -7.77
N ALA A 18 3.64 -1.14 -7.02
CA ALA A 18 2.80 -1.66 -5.96
C ALA A 18 1.56 -2.37 -6.51
N SER A 19 1.05 -3.36 -5.79
CA SER A 19 -0.09 -4.17 -6.23
C SER A 19 -1.37 -3.35 -6.45
N LEU A 20 -1.54 -2.28 -5.69
CA LEU A 20 -2.64 -1.35 -5.88
C LEU A 20 -2.58 -0.63 -7.22
N TRP A 21 -1.40 -0.10 -7.59
CA TRP A 21 -1.22 0.66 -8.85
C TRP A 21 -1.50 -0.18 -10.08
N GLU A 22 -1.22 -1.47 -10.04
CA GLU A 22 -1.50 -2.42 -11.12
C GLU A 22 -3.01 -2.60 -11.35
N ARG A 23 -3.82 -2.29 -10.35
CA ARG A 23 -5.29 -2.42 -10.39
C ARG A 23 -6.02 -1.11 -10.72
N VAL A 24 -5.31 0.00 -10.74
CA VAL A 24 -5.90 1.29 -11.10
C VAL A 24 -5.92 1.45 -12.62
N SER A 25 -7.10 1.67 -13.19
CA SER A 25 -7.27 2.07 -14.58
C SER A 25 -7.58 3.56 -14.65
N ASN A 26 -6.95 4.25 -15.61
CA ASN A 26 -7.12 5.70 -15.81
C ASN A 26 -6.88 6.51 -14.52
N GLY A 27 -5.88 6.09 -13.75
CA GLY A 27 -5.54 6.73 -12.48
C GLY A 27 -5.02 8.15 -12.67
N ILE A 28 -5.44 9.04 -11.78
CA ILE A 28 -4.93 10.40 -11.65
C ILE A 28 -4.53 10.62 -10.21
N VAL A 29 -3.37 11.18 -9.99
CA VAL A 29 -2.96 11.65 -8.65
C VAL A 29 -3.29 13.13 -8.55
N ARG A 30 -3.91 13.50 -7.43
CA ARG A 30 -4.22 14.89 -7.08
C ARG A 30 -3.43 15.29 -5.84
N ASP A 31 -3.17 16.58 -5.75
CA ASP A 31 -2.48 17.20 -4.60
C ASP A 31 -1.19 16.48 -4.23
N LYS A 32 -0.39 16.15 -5.24
CA LYS A 32 0.88 15.46 -5.02
C LYS A 32 1.89 16.40 -4.39
N VAL A 33 2.41 15.99 -3.25
CA VAL A 33 3.54 16.65 -2.60
C VAL A 33 4.71 15.68 -2.55
N SER A 34 5.89 16.11 -2.91
CA SER A 34 7.10 15.29 -2.85
C SER A 34 8.29 16.02 -2.25
N GLY A 35 9.15 15.27 -1.61
CA GLY A 35 10.42 15.68 -1.05
C GLY A 35 11.48 14.62 -1.26
N GLU A 36 12.65 14.80 -0.66
CA GLU A 36 13.73 13.82 -0.79
C GLU A 36 13.31 12.47 -0.17
N GLY A 37 13.28 11.44 -1.02
CA GLY A 37 12.99 10.06 -0.61
C GLY A 37 11.52 9.78 -0.25
N TRP A 38 10.58 10.67 -0.57
CA TRP A 38 9.17 10.43 -0.29
C TRP A 38 8.23 11.23 -1.20
N GLU A 39 7.01 10.75 -1.31
CA GLU A 39 5.90 11.49 -1.92
C GLU A 39 4.57 11.10 -1.28
N ALA A 40 3.61 12.00 -1.32
CA ALA A 40 2.25 11.78 -0.86
C ALA A 40 1.25 12.42 -1.83
N GLY A 41 0.02 11.90 -1.87
CA GLY A 41 -1.04 12.44 -2.72
C GLY A 41 -2.32 11.64 -2.58
N ARG A 42 -3.30 11.94 -3.43
CA ARG A 42 -4.56 11.23 -3.52
C ARG A 42 -4.71 10.64 -4.91
N ILE A 43 -4.84 9.30 -5.01
CA ILE A 43 -5.11 8.63 -6.27
C ILE A 43 -6.59 8.36 -6.42
N THR A 44 -7.12 8.69 -7.59
CA THR A 44 -8.47 8.36 -8.03
C THR A 44 -8.42 7.65 -9.38
N GLY A 45 -9.30 6.68 -9.60
CA GLY A 45 -9.36 5.95 -10.87
C GLY A 45 -10.39 4.84 -10.85
N GLY A 46 -10.53 4.12 -11.97
CA GLY A 46 -11.35 2.92 -12.04
C GLY A 46 -10.60 1.68 -11.54
N HIS A 47 -11.33 0.65 -11.16
CA HIS A 47 -10.75 -0.64 -10.80
C HIS A 47 -10.56 -1.50 -12.05
N ARG A 48 -9.34 -1.99 -12.28
CA ARG A 48 -9.07 -2.99 -13.33
C ARG A 48 -9.35 -4.38 -12.77
N SER A 49 -10.35 -5.07 -13.29
CA SER A 49 -10.59 -6.47 -12.95
C SER A 49 -9.39 -7.32 -13.37
N ALA A 50 -9.00 -8.27 -12.53
CA ALA A 50 -7.98 -9.24 -12.90
C ALA A 50 -8.51 -10.11 -14.05
N GLU A 51 -7.72 -10.29 -15.11
CA GLU A 51 -8.00 -11.29 -16.13
C GLU A 51 -7.79 -12.68 -15.53
N ASN A 52 -8.82 -13.47 -15.50
CA ASN A 52 -8.69 -14.89 -15.17
C ASN A 52 -8.12 -15.63 -16.38
N VAL A 53 -6.87 -16.02 -16.29
CA VAL A 53 -6.23 -16.92 -17.25
C VAL A 53 -6.32 -18.34 -16.73
N GLU A 54 -7.23 -19.15 -17.28
CA GLU A 54 -7.28 -20.59 -17.01
C GLU A 54 -6.49 -21.36 -18.08
N GLN A 55 -5.52 -22.15 -17.66
CA GLN A 55 -4.91 -23.16 -18.52
C GLN A 55 -5.74 -24.43 -18.50
N ARG A 56 -6.38 -24.74 -19.63
CA ARG A 56 -7.07 -26.02 -19.85
C ARG A 56 -6.28 -26.87 -20.87
N GLY A 57 -5.36 -27.68 -20.36
CA GLY A 57 -4.53 -28.57 -21.19
C GLY A 57 -3.62 -27.80 -22.15
N ARG A 58 -3.72 -28.05 -23.49
CA ARG A 58 -2.90 -27.39 -24.51
C ARG A 58 -3.41 -25.99 -24.88
N TRP A 59 -4.58 -25.59 -24.41
CA TRP A 59 -5.23 -24.33 -24.77
C TRP A 59 -5.21 -23.36 -23.61
N THR A 60 -4.79 -22.13 -23.87
CA THR A 60 -4.93 -21.02 -22.95
C THR A 60 -6.26 -20.33 -23.26
N VAL A 61 -7.22 -20.43 -22.34
CA VAL A 61 -8.50 -19.71 -22.48
C VAL A 61 -8.40 -18.45 -21.65
N THR A 62 -8.28 -17.32 -22.34
CA THR A 62 -8.38 -15.99 -21.68
C THR A 62 -9.85 -15.61 -21.68
N THR A 63 -10.50 -15.75 -20.55
CA THR A 63 -11.87 -15.25 -20.38
C THR A 63 -11.79 -13.84 -19.82
N SER A 64 -11.84 -12.83 -20.68
CA SER A 64 -12.13 -11.46 -20.28
C SER A 64 -13.63 -11.37 -19.99
N ALA A 65 -14.03 -11.67 -18.77
CA ALA A 65 -15.35 -11.35 -18.32
C ALA A 65 -15.39 -9.84 -18.08
N THR A 66 -15.85 -9.09 -19.07
CA THR A 66 -16.33 -7.72 -18.85
C THR A 66 -17.63 -7.83 -18.07
N VAL A 67 -17.52 -8.08 -16.78
CA VAL A 67 -18.63 -7.87 -15.87
C VAL A 67 -18.74 -6.35 -15.76
N SER A 68 -19.74 -5.79 -16.42
CA SER A 68 -20.15 -4.39 -16.25
C SER A 68 -20.78 -4.23 -14.85
N THR A 69 -19.98 -4.42 -13.81
CA THR A 69 -20.28 -3.87 -12.49
C THR A 69 -20.05 -2.37 -12.60
N PRO A 70 -20.88 -1.52 -11.98
CA PRO A 70 -20.62 -0.08 -11.92
C PRO A 70 -19.17 0.10 -11.50
N GLU A 71 -18.40 0.89 -12.28
CA GLU A 71 -16.98 1.13 -12.04
C GLU A 71 -16.78 1.49 -10.58
N GLN A 72 -16.18 0.55 -9.85
CA GLN A 72 -15.81 0.80 -8.48
C GLN A 72 -14.67 1.81 -8.54
N SER A 73 -14.94 3.04 -8.19
CA SER A 73 -13.94 4.09 -8.19
C SER A 73 -12.96 3.86 -7.04
N ILE A 74 -11.68 3.81 -7.37
CA ILE A 74 -10.61 3.85 -6.38
C ILE A 74 -10.44 5.30 -5.95
N ASP A 75 -10.38 5.52 -4.64
CA ASP A 75 -10.15 6.81 -4.02
C ASP A 75 -9.34 6.62 -2.74
N LEU A 76 -8.03 6.83 -2.83
CA LEU A 76 -7.07 6.56 -1.77
C LEU A 76 -6.05 7.67 -1.63
N GLY A 77 -5.78 8.08 -0.38
CA GLY A 77 -4.56 8.78 -0.05
C GLY A 77 -3.39 7.81 0.04
N TYR A 78 -2.21 8.26 -0.31
CA TYR A 78 -0.98 7.50 -0.13
C TYR A 78 0.16 8.36 0.41
N LEU A 79 1.05 7.72 1.15
CA LEU A 79 2.38 8.21 1.51
C LEU A 79 3.37 7.12 1.11
N ALA A 80 4.25 7.41 0.16
CA ALA A 80 5.28 6.49 -0.31
C ALA A 80 6.67 6.97 0.16
N ILE A 81 7.43 6.07 0.77
CA ILE A 81 8.75 6.33 1.33
C ILE A 81 9.76 5.44 0.63
N THR A 82 10.89 6.00 0.20
CA THR A 82 11.99 5.24 -0.38
C THR A 82 12.81 4.58 0.74
N LEU A 83 12.97 3.28 0.65
CA LEU A 83 13.81 2.48 1.53
C LEU A 83 15.24 2.38 0.95
N PRO A 84 16.28 2.27 1.77
CA PRO A 84 17.66 2.16 1.29
C PRO A 84 18.01 0.79 0.74
N ARG A 85 17.14 -0.21 0.89
CA ARG A 85 17.30 -1.55 0.32
C ARG A 85 15.99 -2.09 -0.23
N ARG A 86 16.09 -3.08 -1.12
CA ARG A 86 14.93 -3.79 -1.63
C ARG A 86 14.50 -4.89 -0.68
N LEU A 87 13.20 -4.99 -0.47
CA LEU A 87 12.54 -5.99 0.35
C LEU A 87 11.53 -6.78 -0.49
N PRO A 88 11.19 -8.02 -0.10
CA PRO A 88 10.10 -8.78 -0.71
C PRO A 88 8.78 -8.02 -0.58
N GLN A 89 7.83 -8.31 -1.48
CA GLN A 89 6.51 -7.74 -1.38
C GLN A 89 5.79 -8.25 -0.13
N MET A 90 5.41 -7.36 0.76
CA MET A 90 4.67 -7.65 1.99
C MET A 90 3.51 -6.67 2.10
N VAL A 91 2.34 -7.15 2.51
CA VAL A 91 1.14 -6.34 2.65
C VAL A 91 0.58 -6.51 4.05
N LEU A 92 0.33 -5.38 4.70
CA LEU A 92 -0.36 -5.27 5.98
C LEU A 92 -1.76 -4.69 5.71
N ASP A 93 -2.76 -5.50 5.93
CA ASP A 93 -4.18 -5.13 5.83
C ASP A 93 -4.68 -4.77 7.24
N ALA A 94 -4.98 -3.51 7.47
CA ALA A 94 -5.43 -3.02 8.77
C ALA A 94 -6.88 -3.45 9.06
N GLY A 95 -7.08 -4.18 10.15
CA GLY A 95 -8.41 -4.65 10.55
C GLY A 95 -9.40 -3.53 10.86
N SER A 96 -8.92 -2.36 11.28
CA SER A 96 -9.74 -1.22 11.69
C SER A 96 -10.42 -0.49 10.53
N ASN A 97 -9.83 -0.52 9.30
CA ASN A 97 -10.35 0.16 8.12
C ASN A 97 -11.22 -0.76 7.24
N ASN A 98 -11.37 -2.02 7.59
CA ASN A 98 -12.14 -3.05 6.86
C ASN A 98 -13.66 -2.88 6.97
N ARG A 99 -14.20 -1.66 6.83
CA ARG A 99 -15.62 -1.33 6.94
C ARG A 99 -16.25 -0.95 5.60
N GLY A 100 -16.21 -1.85 4.62
CA GLY A 100 -16.87 -1.55 3.36
C GLY A 100 -16.52 -2.52 2.23
N PRO A 101 -17.20 -2.45 1.08
CA PRO A 101 -16.96 -3.35 -0.04
C PRO A 101 -15.57 -3.24 -0.66
N PHE A 102 -14.78 -2.26 -0.24
CA PHE A 102 -13.41 -1.99 -0.72
C PHE A 102 -12.34 -2.18 0.34
N SER A 103 -12.71 -2.70 1.49
CA SER A 103 -11.84 -2.84 2.65
C SER A 103 -10.63 -3.74 2.42
N SER A 104 -10.64 -4.57 1.40
CA SER A 104 -9.52 -5.43 0.97
C SER A 104 -8.93 -4.96 -0.37
N LEU A 105 -8.71 -3.65 -0.54
CA LEU A 105 -8.04 -3.08 -1.73
C LEU A 105 -6.64 -3.66 -1.93
N LEU A 106 -5.97 -3.99 -0.85
CA LEU A 106 -4.76 -4.78 -0.82
C LEU A 106 -5.10 -6.26 -0.69
N ASN A 107 -5.95 -6.81 -1.60
CA ASN A 107 -6.08 -8.26 -1.68
C ASN A 107 -4.71 -8.88 -1.74
N ALA A 108 -4.51 -9.94 -0.97
CA ALA A 108 -3.26 -10.68 -0.92
C ALA A 108 -2.67 -10.84 -2.33
N PRO A 109 -1.40 -10.51 -2.54
CA PRO A 109 -0.75 -10.73 -3.83
C PRO A 109 -0.94 -12.17 -4.27
N LEU A 110 -1.09 -12.41 -5.59
CA LEU A 110 -1.10 -13.76 -6.14
C LEU A 110 0.13 -14.52 -5.60
N ALA A 111 -0.08 -15.73 -5.08
CA ALA A 111 0.95 -16.56 -4.43
C ALA A 111 1.51 -16.01 -3.09
N SER A 112 0.74 -15.20 -2.37
CA SER A 112 1.05 -14.84 -0.99
C SER A 112 0.32 -15.74 0.00
N GLN A 113 0.83 -15.77 1.21
CA GLN A 113 0.24 -16.47 2.35
C GLN A 113 0.11 -15.53 3.54
N HIS A 114 -0.89 -15.78 4.38
CA HIS A 114 -1.04 -15.10 5.66
C HIS A 114 0.03 -15.60 6.63
N LEU A 115 0.78 -14.68 7.22
CA LEU A 115 1.76 -14.96 8.26
C LEU A 115 1.28 -14.34 9.57
N SER A 116 1.12 -15.17 10.60
CA SER A 116 0.82 -14.72 11.96
C SER A 116 2.11 -14.32 12.67
N LEU A 117 2.09 -13.19 13.36
CA LEU A 117 3.20 -12.68 14.15
C LEU A 117 2.87 -12.74 15.64
N GLU A 118 3.89 -12.54 16.48
CA GLU A 118 3.75 -12.62 17.93
C GLU A 118 2.97 -11.44 18.54
N GLY A 119 2.46 -11.63 19.73
CA GLY A 119 1.76 -10.61 20.52
C GLY A 119 0.37 -10.30 20.01
N ASP A 120 -0.01 -9.03 20.04
CA ASP A 120 -1.31 -8.52 19.62
C ASP A 120 -1.32 -7.96 18.20
N PHE A 121 -0.22 -8.11 17.45
CA PHE A 121 -0.07 -7.58 16.08
C PHE A 121 -1.19 -8.06 15.16
N ASP A 122 -1.54 -9.35 15.23
CA ASP A 122 -2.61 -9.94 14.42
C ASP A 122 -4.02 -9.38 14.74
N SER A 123 -4.18 -8.69 15.88
CA SER A 123 -5.42 -7.98 16.20
C SER A 123 -5.55 -6.64 15.44
N HIS A 124 -4.43 -6.10 14.98
CA HIS A 124 -4.36 -4.84 14.25
C HIS A 124 -4.22 -5.06 12.74
N PHE A 125 -3.38 -6.02 12.33
CA PHE A 125 -3.03 -6.25 10.94
C PHE A 125 -3.14 -7.73 10.54
N ARG A 126 -3.45 -7.94 9.26
CA ARG A 126 -3.21 -9.22 8.57
C ARG A 126 -2.00 -9.06 7.68
N LEU A 127 -0.92 -9.78 7.99
CA LEU A 127 0.30 -9.76 7.20
C LEU A 127 0.24 -10.82 6.09
N TYR A 128 0.45 -10.39 4.85
CA TYR A 128 0.60 -11.25 3.69
C TYR A 128 2.03 -11.17 3.15
N VAL A 129 2.66 -12.33 2.96
CA VAL A 129 4.02 -12.45 2.45
C VAL A 129 4.07 -13.44 1.29
N PRO A 130 4.99 -13.32 0.33
CA PRO A 130 5.17 -14.32 -0.71
C PRO A 130 5.56 -15.66 -0.10
N THR A 131 5.07 -16.75 -0.69
CA THR A 131 5.45 -18.11 -0.27
C THR A 131 6.96 -18.29 -0.38
N GLY A 132 7.58 -18.77 0.71
CA GLY A 132 9.04 -18.96 0.81
C GLY A 132 9.81 -17.77 1.37
N TYR A 133 9.14 -16.65 1.68
CA TYR A 133 9.75 -15.45 2.28
C TYR A 133 9.35 -15.23 3.74
N GLU A 134 8.82 -16.26 4.42
CA GLU A 134 8.38 -16.17 5.82
C GLU A 134 9.52 -15.78 6.76
N ARG A 135 10.71 -16.34 6.51
CA ARG A 135 11.91 -16.02 7.30
C ARG A 135 12.33 -14.57 7.12
N ASP A 136 12.30 -14.08 5.88
CA ASP A 136 12.66 -12.68 5.59
C ASP A 136 11.69 -11.72 6.25
N ALA A 137 10.38 -12.05 6.26
CA ALA A 137 9.37 -11.27 6.97
C ALA A 137 9.67 -11.18 8.46
N LEU A 138 10.05 -12.28 9.13
CA LEU A 138 10.40 -12.28 10.55
C LEU A 138 11.64 -11.41 10.85
N TYR A 139 12.56 -11.25 9.92
CA TYR A 139 13.68 -10.32 10.07
C TYR A 139 13.26 -8.86 9.89
N VAL A 140 12.28 -8.59 9.04
CA VAL A 140 11.74 -7.24 8.82
C VAL A 140 10.84 -6.82 9.97
N PHE A 141 9.86 -7.67 10.33
CA PHE A 141 8.88 -7.37 11.38
C PHE A 141 9.41 -7.70 12.78
N THR A 142 10.42 -6.94 13.19
CA THR A 142 10.94 -6.98 14.56
C THR A 142 9.89 -6.45 15.55
N PRO A 143 9.94 -6.80 16.85
CA PRO A 143 9.03 -6.28 17.85
C PRO A 143 8.95 -4.75 17.87
N ASP A 144 10.09 -4.06 17.67
CA ASP A 144 10.14 -2.59 17.62
C ASP A 144 9.39 -2.04 16.41
N LEU A 145 9.57 -2.65 15.21
CA LEU A 145 8.84 -2.23 14.01
C LEU A 145 7.34 -2.52 14.14
N MET A 146 6.97 -3.67 14.70
CA MET A 146 5.56 -4.02 14.93
C MET A 146 4.88 -3.01 15.84
N ALA A 147 5.51 -2.61 16.96
CA ALA A 147 4.99 -1.58 17.86
C ALA A 147 4.79 -0.23 17.13
N LEU A 148 5.80 0.21 16.36
CA LEU A 148 5.71 1.45 15.57
C LEU A 148 4.60 1.40 14.50
N LEU A 149 4.41 0.25 13.85
CA LEU A 149 3.33 0.06 12.89
C LEU A 149 1.96 0.19 13.56
N ILE A 150 1.76 -0.44 14.72
CA ILE A 150 0.53 -0.31 15.49
C ILE A 150 0.27 1.15 15.88
N ASP A 151 1.26 1.83 16.43
CA ASP A 151 1.13 3.19 16.95
C ASP A 151 0.90 4.23 15.85
N GLU A 152 1.62 4.13 14.73
CA GLU A 152 1.60 5.18 13.70
C GLU A 152 0.71 4.84 12.50
N THR A 153 0.49 3.56 12.20
CA THR A 153 -0.27 3.12 11.02
C THR A 153 -1.41 2.16 11.31
N GLY A 154 -1.81 1.94 12.57
CA GLY A 154 -2.79 0.92 12.96
C GLY A 154 -4.19 1.04 12.33
N ASP A 155 -4.52 2.17 11.70
CA ASP A 155 -5.74 2.40 10.91
C ASP A 155 -5.49 2.51 9.39
N LEU A 156 -4.26 2.25 8.93
CA LEU A 156 -3.82 2.41 7.54
C LEU A 156 -3.27 1.10 6.99
N ASP A 157 -3.55 0.81 5.73
CA ASP A 157 -2.91 -0.31 5.05
C ASP A 157 -1.48 0.06 4.69
N VAL A 158 -0.57 -0.93 4.74
CA VAL A 158 0.84 -0.73 4.41
C VAL A 158 1.29 -1.78 3.41
N GLU A 159 1.99 -1.35 2.39
CA GLU A 159 2.65 -2.23 1.43
C GLU A 159 4.16 -1.93 1.40
N ILE A 160 4.96 -2.97 1.52
CA ILE A 160 6.40 -2.93 1.22
C ILE A 160 6.59 -3.64 -0.12
N ARG A 161 7.25 -2.99 -1.06
CA ARG A 161 7.61 -3.60 -2.34
C ARG A 161 8.88 -2.98 -2.89
N ASP A 162 9.86 -3.82 -3.20
CA ASP A 162 11.18 -3.38 -3.61
C ASP A 162 11.77 -2.36 -2.62
N ASP A 163 12.10 -1.17 -3.07
CA ASP A 163 12.64 -0.08 -2.27
C ASP A 163 11.54 0.93 -1.84
N ARG A 164 10.28 0.49 -1.73
CA ARG A 164 9.16 1.37 -1.33
C ARG A 164 8.41 0.80 -0.13
N LEU A 165 8.14 1.66 0.84
CA LEU A 165 7.11 1.47 1.84
C LEU A 165 5.99 2.46 1.53
N ILE A 166 4.77 1.95 1.39
CA ILE A 166 3.62 2.76 1.00
C ILE A 166 2.51 2.57 2.02
N VAL A 167 2.00 3.67 2.53
CA VAL A 167 0.87 3.70 3.47
C VAL A 167 -0.34 4.22 2.72
N TYR A 168 -1.49 3.56 2.89
CA TYR A 168 -2.74 3.89 2.21
C TYR A 168 -3.84 4.26 3.19
N LYS A 169 -4.67 5.24 2.78
CA LYS A 169 -5.86 5.64 3.52
C LYS A 169 -7.07 5.74 2.60
N PRO A 170 -8.14 4.96 2.82
CA PRO A 170 -9.40 5.13 2.11
C PRO A 170 -9.93 6.56 2.23
N GLY A 171 -10.42 7.14 1.11
CA GLY A 171 -10.96 8.49 1.07
C GLY A 171 -9.93 9.62 1.12
N GLY A 172 -8.64 9.30 1.19
CA GLY A 172 -7.56 10.30 1.16
C GLY A 172 -7.12 10.81 2.53
N PHE A 173 -6.02 11.53 2.52
CA PHE A 173 -5.51 12.30 3.67
C PHE A 173 -5.99 13.75 3.57
N GLU A 174 -6.31 14.36 4.71
CA GLU A 174 -6.61 15.79 4.77
C GLU A 174 -5.30 16.59 4.78
N LEU A 175 -4.82 16.97 3.60
CA LEU A 175 -3.51 17.65 3.45
C LEU A 175 -3.51 19.11 3.92
N THR A 176 -4.68 19.70 4.22
CA THR A 176 -4.79 21.00 4.85
C THR A 176 -4.67 20.95 6.37
N ASP A 177 -4.79 19.75 6.96
CA ASP A 177 -4.62 19.54 8.40
C ASP A 177 -3.13 19.39 8.77
N PRO A 178 -2.58 20.27 9.63
CA PRO A 178 -1.20 20.14 10.11
C PRO A 178 -0.91 18.81 10.84
N GLN A 179 -1.93 18.18 11.42
CA GLN A 179 -1.76 16.87 12.09
C GLN A 179 -1.46 15.76 11.08
N THR A 180 -1.97 15.83 9.86
CA THR A 180 -1.63 14.90 8.78
C THR A 180 -0.13 14.95 8.48
N TRP A 181 0.43 16.16 8.37
CA TRP A 181 1.87 16.34 8.12
C TRP A 181 2.72 15.87 9.30
N ALA A 182 2.31 16.18 10.52
CA ALA A 182 2.98 15.68 11.71
C ALA A 182 2.97 14.15 11.77
N ARG A 183 1.88 13.49 11.35
CA ARG A 183 1.80 12.03 11.22
C ARG A 183 2.73 11.51 10.14
N PHE A 184 2.78 12.12 8.96
CA PHE A 184 3.69 11.75 7.89
C PHE A 184 5.15 11.80 8.34
N GLU A 185 5.55 12.85 9.06
CA GLU A 185 6.89 12.97 9.61
C GLU A 185 7.20 11.87 10.63
N ARG A 186 6.25 11.52 11.52
CA ARG A 186 6.44 10.41 12.46
C ARG A 186 6.59 9.08 11.73
N ILE A 187 5.70 8.76 10.77
CA ILE A 187 5.78 7.52 9.98
C ILE A 187 7.14 7.43 9.27
N ARG A 188 7.61 8.51 8.66
CA ARG A 188 8.92 8.53 7.99
C ARG A 188 10.07 8.33 8.96
N ALA A 189 10.04 9.03 10.10
CA ALA A 189 11.12 9.00 11.09
C ALA A 189 11.16 7.68 11.89
N THR A 190 10.05 6.97 11.99
CA THR A 190 9.92 5.73 12.79
C THR A 190 9.79 4.50 11.90
N VAL A 191 8.61 4.27 11.32
CA VAL A 191 8.33 3.10 10.49
C VAL A 191 9.25 3.06 9.26
N GLY A 192 9.37 4.18 8.53
CA GLY A 192 10.24 4.29 7.37
C GLY A 192 11.71 4.04 7.69
N ALA A 193 12.19 4.50 8.84
CA ALA A 193 13.57 4.30 9.28
C ALA A 193 13.83 2.87 9.78
N LYS A 194 12.83 2.23 10.44
CA LYS A 194 12.98 0.90 11.04
C LYS A 194 12.71 -0.26 10.08
N ALA A 195 11.94 -0.07 9.03
CA ALA A 195 11.61 -1.14 8.08
C ALA A 195 12.82 -1.76 7.36
N TRP A 196 14.01 -1.22 7.56
CA TRP A 196 15.24 -1.67 6.90
C TRP A 196 16.43 -1.91 7.87
N ASP A 197 16.28 -1.65 9.16
CA ASP A 197 17.28 -2.00 10.19
C ASP A 197 17.31 -3.52 10.40
#